data_49938624a8db6b2083306679fefdc2b5
#
_entry.id   49938624a8db6b2083306679fefdc2b5
#
_cell.length_a   1.000
_cell.length_b   1.000
_cell.length_c   1.000
_cell.angle_alpha   90.00
_cell.angle_beta   90.00
_cell.angle_gamma   90.00
#
_symmetry.space_group_name_H-M   'P 1'
#
loop_
_entity.id
_entity.type
_entity.pdbx_description
1 polymer ?
#
loop_
_entity_poly.entity_id
_entity_poly.type
_entity_poly.pdbx_seq_one_letter_code
_entity_poly.pdbx_strand_id
1 'polypeptide(L)'
;DIQLNIENLTLKFVSGNREDFLWEIGSGHNFMSYHISTILAIHEYLLTLADKNKVPTFIIFDQPSQVYFPELKKEELTEDEAVLKVKRIFKVLSEFKNRTNSKVQTIIIEHAGENSWSEYSENVKLIRNWHGDSDDNALIPKQWIDAGV
;
A
#
# COMPACT_ATOMS: atom_id res chain seq x y z
N ASP A 1 -5.28 21.65 -8.59
CA ASP A 1 -6.12 21.25 -7.43
C ASP A 1 -6.55 19.80 -7.59
N ILE A 2 -6.59 19.05 -6.46
CA ILE A 2 -7.02 17.64 -6.45
C ILE A 2 -8.37 17.58 -5.72
N GLN A 3 -9.37 16.99 -6.35
CA GLN A 3 -10.72 16.89 -5.81
C GLN A 3 -11.20 15.44 -5.83
N LEU A 4 -11.86 15.01 -4.76
CA LEU A 4 -12.57 13.74 -4.74
C LEU A 4 -13.92 13.91 -5.45
N ASN A 5 -14.09 13.21 -6.56
CA ASN A 5 -15.38 13.11 -7.23
C ASN A 5 -16.18 11.98 -6.57
N ILE A 6 -17.20 12.35 -5.80
CA ILE A 6 -18.02 11.40 -5.03
C ILE A 6 -18.94 10.57 -5.94
N GLU A 7 -19.41 11.14 -7.04
CA GLU A 7 -20.34 10.45 -7.97
C GLU A 7 -19.65 9.28 -8.68
N ASN A 8 -18.40 9.50 -9.11
CA ASN A 8 -17.62 8.49 -9.82
C ASN A 8 -16.59 7.77 -8.93
N LEU A 9 -16.53 8.11 -7.63
CA LEU A 9 -15.57 7.58 -6.65
C LEU A 9 -14.11 7.61 -7.16
N THR A 10 -13.72 8.75 -7.76
CA THR A 10 -12.39 8.92 -8.34
C THR A 10 -11.79 10.28 -8.03
N LEU A 11 -10.48 10.42 -8.25
CA LEU A 11 -9.82 11.71 -8.15
C LEU A 11 -9.91 12.48 -9.48
N LYS A 12 -10.16 13.78 -9.37
CA LYS A 12 -10.15 14.74 -10.43
C LYS A 12 -9.03 15.74 -10.19
N PHE A 13 -8.24 15.99 -11.20
CA PHE A 13 -7.13 16.94 -11.19
C PHE A 13 -7.54 18.16 -12.01
N VAL A 14 -7.53 19.33 -11.38
CA VAL A 14 -7.92 20.59 -12.03
C VAL A 14 -6.72 21.52 -12.11
N SER A 15 -6.33 21.91 -13.32
CA SER A 15 -5.25 22.86 -13.58
C SER A 15 -5.67 23.85 -14.68
N GLY A 16 -6.05 25.06 -14.30
CA GLY A 16 -6.60 26.04 -15.22
C GLY A 16 -7.89 25.54 -15.86
N ASN A 17 -7.92 25.43 -17.19
CA ASN A 17 -9.07 24.93 -17.95
C ASN A 17 -9.00 23.41 -18.23
N ARG A 18 -7.99 22.73 -17.69
CA ARG A 18 -7.80 21.29 -17.88
C ARG A 18 -8.33 20.52 -16.68
N GLU A 19 -9.08 19.48 -16.96
CA GLU A 19 -9.57 18.50 -15.99
C GLU A 19 -9.15 17.11 -16.44
N ASP A 20 -8.39 16.41 -15.60
CA ASP A 20 -7.97 15.03 -15.85
C ASP A 20 -8.49 14.14 -14.72
N PHE A 21 -8.91 12.93 -15.04
CA PHE A 21 -9.30 11.94 -14.05
C PHE A 21 -8.18 10.95 -13.77
N LEU A 22 -8.26 10.28 -12.63
CA LEU A 22 -7.23 9.32 -12.21
C LEU A 22 -6.96 8.22 -13.26
N TRP A 23 -7.98 7.76 -13.97
CA TRP A 23 -7.83 6.74 -15.04
C TRP A 23 -7.12 7.24 -16.30
N GLU A 24 -6.99 8.55 -16.47
CA GLU A 24 -6.26 9.18 -17.59
C GLU A 24 -4.77 9.33 -17.28
N ILE A 25 -4.37 9.05 -16.04
CA ILE A 25 -2.98 9.17 -15.61
C ILE A 25 -2.21 7.93 -16.05
N GLY A 26 -1.31 8.11 -17.01
CA GLY A 26 -0.70 7.04 -17.80
C GLY A 26 0.35 6.16 -17.13
N SER A 27 0.67 6.28 -15.82
CA SER A 27 1.64 5.39 -15.20
C SER A 27 1.07 4.64 -14.00
N GLY A 28 1.30 3.32 -13.96
CA GLY A 28 0.82 2.46 -12.88
C GLY A 28 1.29 2.91 -11.48
N HIS A 29 2.52 3.41 -11.35
CA HIS A 29 3.00 3.86 -10.05
C HIS A 29 2.37 5.19 -9.60
N ASN A 30 2.04 6.10 -10.52
CA ASN A 30 1.28 7.30 -10.18
C ASN A 30 -0.12 6.93 -9.71
N PHE A 31 -0.79 6.04 -10.45
CA PHE A 31 -2.10 5.51 -10.10
C PHE A 31 -2.10 4.91 -8.69
N MET A 32 -1.15 4.02 -8.38
CA MET A 32 -0.98 3.44 -7.04
C MET A 32 -0.73 4.51 -5.97
N SER A 33 0.17 5.47 -6.23
CA SER A 33 0.51 6.51 -5.26
C SER A 33 -0.70 7.37 -4.90
N TYR A 34 -1.53 7.71 -5.88
CA TYR A 34 -2.77 8.45 -5.63
C TYR A 34 -3.79 7.62 -4.85
N HIS A 35 -3.93 6.32 -5.16
CA HIS A 35 -4.82 5.44 -4.40
C HIS A 35 -4.41 5.31 -2.93
N ILE A 36 -3.14 5.02 -2.66
CA ILE A 36 -2.63 4.93 -1.30
C ILE A 36 -2.88 6.26 -0.57
N SER A 37 -2.48 7.39 -1.16
CA SER A 37 -2.64 8.71 -0.54
C SER A 37 -4.10 9.03 -0.24
N THR A 38 -5.01 8.70 -1.15
CA THR A 38 -6.44 8.94 -0.98
C THR A 38 -7.03 8.09 0.14
N ILE A 39 -6.70 6.79 0.19
CA ILE A 39 -7.16 5.88 1.25
C ILE A 39 -6.67 6.39 2.62
N LEU A 40 -5.40 6.76 2.72
CA LEU A 40 -4.84 7.29 3.96
C LEU A 40 -5.52 8.60 4.38
N ALA A 41 -5.73 9.54 3.44
CA ALA A 41 -6.42 10.81 3.72
C ALA A 41 -7.87 10.60 4.17
N ILE A 42 -8.59 9.65 3.56
CA ILE A 42 -9.95 9.29 3.98
C ILE A 42 -9.93 8.76 5.41
N HIS A 43 -9.00 7.88 5.77
CA HIS A 43 -8.91 7.36 7.13
C HIS A 43 -8.51 8.43 8.15
N GLU A 44 -7.63 9.38 7.80
CA GLU A 44 -7.34 10.53 8.66
C GLU A 44 -8.60 11.38 8.88
N TYR A 45 -9.37 11.65 7.82
CA TYR A 45 -10.63 12.37 7.94
C TYR A 45 -11.64 11.62 8.80
N LEU A 46 -11.81 10.31 8.60
CA LEU A 46 -12.73 9.48 9.37
C LEU A 46 -12.42 9.47 10.87
N LEU A 47 -11.15 9.58 11.27
CA LEU A 47 -10.77 9.73 12.68
C LEU A 47 -11.32 11.03 13.29
N THR A 48 -11.52 12.08 12.50
CA THR A 48 -12.10 13.35 13.00
C THR A 48 -13.58 13.23 13.33
N LEU A 49 -14.26 12.23 12.78
CA LEU A 49 -15.69 12.00 13.00
C LEU A 49 -16.00 11.33 14.35
N ALA A 50 -14.98 10.88 15.08
CA ALA A 50 -15.11 10.21 16.38
C ALA A 50 -16.19 9.12 16.38
N ASP A 51 -17.18 9.18 17.27
CA ASP A 51 -18.25 8.18 17.40
C ASP A 51 -19.16 8.06 16.17
N LYS A 52 -19.15 9.04 15.28
CA LYS A 52 -19.88 9.00 14.00
C LYS A 52 -19.18 8.13 12.95
N ASN A 53 -17.89 7.88 13.12
CA ASN A 53 -17.17 6.97 12.24
C ASN A 53 -17.66 5.53 12.45
N LYS A 54 -18.12 4.90 11.36
CA LYS A 54 -18.54 3.48 11.34
C LYS A 54 -17.60 2.59 10.51
N VAL A 55 -16.51 3.18 10.00
CA VAL A 55 -15.50 2.45 9.22
C VAL A 55 -14.45 1.89 10.18
N PRO A 56 -14.03 0.62 10.02
CA PRO A 56 -12.96 0.04 10.82
C PRO A 56 -11.67 0.84 10.74
N THR A 57 -10.92 0.88 11.83
CA THR A 57 -9.64 1.61 11.92
C THR A 57 -8.47 0.73 11.51
N PHE A 58 -8.61 -0.03 10.44
CA PHE A 58 -7.51 -0.76 9.81
C PHE A 58 -7.60 -0.69 8.28
N ILE A 59 -6.46 -0.82 7.64
CA ILE A 59 -6.30 -0.82 6.19
C ILE A 59 -5.44 -2.03 5.81
N ILE A 60 -5.81 -2.72 4.74
CA ILE A 60 -5.00 -3.80 4.16
C ILE A 60 -4.55 -3.37 2.77
N PHE A 61 -3.25 -3.39 2.52
CA PHE A 61 -2.66 -3.26 1.19
C PHE A 61 -2.10 -4.61 0.77
N ASP A 62 -2.60 -5.11 -0.35
CA ASP A 62 -2.12 -6.35 -0.97
C ASP A 62 -1.20 -6.01 -2.14
N GLN A 63 0.05 -6.40 -2.03
CA GLN A 63 1.12 -6.21 -3.02
C GLN A 63 1.18 -4.78 -3.63
N PRO A 64 1.20 -3.72 -2.81
CA PRO A 64 1.22 -2.36 -3.34
C PRO A 64 2.44 -2.05 -4.20
N SER A 65 3.53 -2.81 -4.07
CA SER A 65 4.72 -2.63 -4.88
C SER A 65 4.69 -3.35 -6.23
N GLN A 66 3.68 -4.17 -6.51
CA GLN A 66 3.62 -5.00 -7.73
C GLN A 66 3.79 -4.19 -9.03
N VAL A 67 3.38 -2.93 -9.04
CA VAL A 67 3.56 -2.03 -10.19
C VAL A 67 5.03 -1.71 -10.51
N TYR A 68 5.94 -1.96 -9.56
CA TYR A 68 7.39 -1.75 -9.73
C TYR A 68 8.13 -3.00 -10.20
N PHE A 69 7.47 -4.16 -10.17
CA PHE A 69 8.03 -5.45 -10.56
C PHE A 69 7.18 -6.10 -11.67
N PRO A 70 6.98 -5.44 -12.83
CA PRO A 70 6.27 -6.05 -13.94
C PRO A 70 7.05 -7.26 -14.43
N GLU A 71 6.39 -8.40 -14.57
CA GLU A 71 7.02 -9.71 -14.90
C GLU A 71 7.81 -9.75 -16.22
N LEU A 72 7.67 -8.74 -17.07
CA LEU A 72 8.14 -8.82 -18.46
C LEU A 72 8.98 -7.65 -18.97
N LYS A 73 9.32 -6.64 -18.16
CA LYS A 73 10.16 -5.52 -18.63
C LYS A 73 11.36 -5.28 -17.72
N LYS A 74 12.34 -6.17 -17.83
CA LYS A 74 13.64 -6.04 -17.15
C LYS A 74 14.52 -4.86 -17.62
N GLU A 75 14.06 -4.04 -18.55
CA GLU A 75 14.92 -3.04 -19.21
C GLU A 75 14.73 -1.60 -18.69
N GLU A 76 13.75 -1.31 -17.83
CA GLU A 76 13.44 0.08 -17.46
C GLU A 76 13.78 0.47 -16.00
N LEU A 77 14.04 -0.47 -15.10
CA LEU A 77 14.40 -0.17 -13.71
C LEU A 77 15.53 -1.07 -13.22
N THR A 78 16.51 -0.47 -12.56
CA THR A 78 17.49 -1.23 -11.78
C THR A 78 16.83 -1.77 -10.52
N GLU A 79 17.36 -2.87 -9.94
CA GLU A 79 16.88 -3.44 -8.68
C GLU A 79 16.89 -2.40 -7.55
N ASP A 80 17.92 -1.54 -7.52
CA ASP A 80 18.05 -0.46 -6.53
C ASP A 80 16.94 0.58 -6.66
N GLU A 81 16.53 0.95 -7.88
CA GLU A 81 15.45 1.89 -8.11
C GLU A 81 14.08 1.32 -7.68
N ALA A 82 13.85 0.04 -7.92
CA ALA A 82 12.64 -0.64 -7.47
C ALA A 82 12.57 -0.66 -5.93
N VAL A 83 13.66 -1.02 -5.25
CA VAL A 83 13.77 -0.99 -3.79
C VAL A 83 13.51 0.41 -3.24
N LEU A 84 14.07 1.47 -3.85
CA LEU A 84 13.84 2.86 -3.43
C LEU A 84 12.36 3.26 -3.53
N LYS A 85 11.66 2.80 -4.56
CA LYS A 85 10.22 3.06 -4.71
C LYS A 85 9.40 2.36 -3.63
N VAL A 86 9.73 1.10 -3.32
CA VAL A 86 9.10 0.34 -2.24
C VAL A 86 9.37 1.00 -0.88
N LYS A 87 10.60 1.45 -0.62
CA LYS A 87 10.94 2.22 0.58
C LYS A 87 10.04 3.44 0.77
N ARG A 88 9.68 4.15 -0.31
CA ARG A 88 8.78 5.30 -0.23
C ARG A 88 7.39 4.92 0.26
N ILE A 89 6.88 3.73 -0.12
CA ILE A 89 5.60 3.23 0.41
C ILE A 89 5.70 3.08 1.93
N PHE A 90 6.70 2.35 2.43
CA PHE A 90 6.89 2.16 3.86
C PHE A 90 7.11 3.47 4.62
N LYS A 91 7.82 4.43 4.02
CA LYS A 91 7.98 5.78 4.58
C LYS A 91 6.63 6.45 4.79
N VAL A 92 5.80 6.53 3.76
CA VAL A 92 4.48 7.18 3.82
C VAL A 92 3.58 6.51 4.84
N LEU A 93 3.60 5.18 4.93
CA LEU A 93 2.82 4.42 5.91
C LEU A 93 3.34 4.62 7.35
N SER A 94 4.65 4.71 7.53
CA SER A 94 5.26 5.05 8.83
C SER A 94 4.85 6.47 9.28
N GLU A 95 4.92 7.45 8.38
CA GLU A 95 4.47 8.83 8.65
C GLU A 95 2.97 8.88 8.95
N PHE A 96 2.15 8.12 8.25
CA PHE A 96 0.71 8.02 8.49
C PHE A 96 0.41 7.47 9.90
N LYS A 97 1.11 6.42 10.33
CA LYS A 97 0.99 5.89 11.70
C LYS A 97 1.26 6.99 12.73
N ASN A 98 2.31 7.80 12.52
CA ASN A 98 2.66 8.89 13.43
C ASN A 98 1.58 9.98 13.42
N ARG A 99 1.11 10.43 12.24
CA ARG A 99 0.04 11.44 12.12
C ARG A 99 -1.27 11.00 12.77
N THR A 100 -1.60 9.72 12.67
CA THR A 100 -2.82 9.15 13.27
C THR A 100 -2.65 8.76 14.74
N ASN A 101 -1.49 8.99 15.34
CA ASN A 101 -1.15 8.54 16.70
C ASN A 101 -1.43 7.05 16.90
N SER A 102 -1.10 6.22 15.90
CA SER A 102 -1.32 4.76 15.90
C SER A 102 -2.79 4.33 16.05
N LYS A 103 -3.75 5.21 15.76
CA LYS A 103 -5.19 4.90 15.83
C LYS A 103 -5.70 4.08 14.63
N VAL A 104 -4.92 4.01 13.55
CA VAL A 104 -5.23 3.19 12.38
C VAL A 104 -4.14 2.15 12.21
N GLN A 105 -4.52 0.88 12.13
CA GLN A 105 -3.63 -0.21 11.82
C GLN A 105 -3.48 -0.35 10.31
N THR A 106 -2.25 -0.44 9.81
CA THR A 106 -1.99 -0.79 8.41
C THR A 106 -1.38 -2.18 8.35
N ILE A 107 -1.99 -3.05 7.56
CA ILE A 107 -1.52 -4.41 7.27
C ILE A 107 -1.04 -4.41 5.81
N ILE A 108 0.18 -4.89 5.58
CA ILE A 108 0.79 -4.94 4.25
C ILE A 108 1.15 -6.39 3.97
N ILE A 109 0.62 -6.92 2.87
CA ILE A 109 1.03 -8.21 2.31
C ILE A 109 1.94 -7.87 1.14
N GLU A 110 3.23 -8.26 1.21
CA GLU A 110 4.22 -7.77 0.26
C GLU A 110 5.37 -8.76 0.08
N HIS A 111 5.99 -8.72 -1.11
CA HIS A 111 7.22 -9.45 -1.42
C HIS A 111 8.51 -8.66 -1.10
N ALA A 112 8.40 -7.55 -0.41
CA ALA A 112 9.50 -6.66 -0.12
C ALA A 112 10.51 -7.29 0.85
N GLY A 113 11.79 -7.27 0.47
CA GLY A 113 12.89 -7.66 1.34
C GLY A 113 13.10 -6.67 2.50
N GLU A 114 13.84 -7.11 3.52
CA GLU A 114 14.11 -6.32 4.73
C GLU A 114 14.76 -4.95 4.43
N ASN A 115 15.57 -4.87 3.39
CA ASN A 115 16.19 -3.64 2.92
C ASN A 115 15.19 -2.54 2.53
N SER A 116 13.93 -2.89 2.29
CA SER A 116 12.88 -1.94 1.91
C SER A 116 12.16 -1.30 3.10
N TRP A 117 12.16 -1.92 4.28
CA TRP A 117 11.36 -1.46 5.42
C TRP A 117 12.14 -1.35 6.74
N SER A 118 13.33 -1.95 6.87
CA SER A 118 14.10 -1.97 8.14
C SER A 118 14.42 -0.56 8.68
N GLU A 119 14.56 0.43 7.83
CA GLU A 119 14.75 1.84 8.18
C GLU A 119 13.57 2.41 8.98
N TYR A 120 12.38 1.80 8.86
CA TYR A 120 11.14 2.20 9.53
C TYR A 120 10.73 1.22 10.64
N SER A 121 11.65 0.45 11.18
CA SER A 121 11.39 -0.64 12.16
C SER A 121 10.73 -0.18 13.47
N GLU A 122 10.79 1.09 13.81
CA GLU A 122 10.02 1.67 14.93
C GLU A 122 8.50 1.58 14.68
N ASN A 123 8.08 1.69 13.43
CA ASN A 123 6.68 1.74 13.01
C ASN A 123 6.23 0.51 12.22
N VAL A 124 7.15 -0.20 11.58
CA VAL A 124 6.91 -1.36 10.74
C VAL A 124 7.45 -2.61 11.42
N LYS A 125 6.64 -3.65 11.49
CA LYS A 125 7.03 -4.95 12.07
C LYS A 125 6.71 -6.07 11.11
N LEU A 126 7.69 -6.92 10.82
CA LEU A 126 7.46 -8.18 10.15
C LEU A 126 6.73 -9.13 11.10
N ILE A 127 5.54 -9.56 10.73
CA ILE A 127 4.73 -10.49 11.54
C ILE A 127 4.92 -11.92 11.04
N ARG A 128 4.97 -12.13 9.74
CA ARG A 128 5.16 -13.42 9.10
C ARG A 128 5.98 -13.28 7.81
N ASN A 129 6.84 -14.24 7.59
CA ASN A 129 7.52 -14.43 6.31
C ASN A 129 7.06 -15.78 5.75
N TRP A 130 6.35 -15.74 4.63
CA TRP A 130 5.83 -16.94 3.95
C TRP A 130 6.80 -17.48 2.88
N HIS A 131 8.04 -16.98 2.87
CA HIS A 131 9.11 -17.53 2.04
C HIS A 131 9.92 -18.55 2.84
N GLY A 132 10.15 -19.70 2.26
CA GLY A 132 11.03 -20.72 2.81
C GLY A 132 10.50 -22.13 2.64
N ASP A 133 11.40 -23.09 2.81
CA ASP A 133 11.14 -24.52 2.63
C ASP A 133 10.55 -25.20 3.88
N SER A 134 10.33 -24.46 4.96
CA SER A 134 9.76 -24.99 6.19
C SER A 134 8.23 -24.88 6.19
N ASP A 135 7.56 -25.90 6.73
CA ASP A 135 6.10 -25.95 6.84
C ASP A 135 5.52 -24.75 7.63
N ASP A 136 6.30 -24.17 8.54
CA ASP A 136 5.91 -23.02 9.36
C ASP A 136 5.90 -21.69 8.56
N ASN A 137 6.54 -21.66 7.39
CA ASN A 137 6.67 -20.46 6.56
C ASN A 137 5.74 -20.46 5.34
N ALA A 138 4.84 -21.43 5.24
CA ALA A 138 3.84 -21.48 4.17
C ALA A 138 2.55 -20.78 4.60
N LEU A 139 1.91 -20.07 3.65
CA LEU A 139 0.56 -19.51 3.86
C LEU A 139 -0.46 -20.64 4.09
N ILE A 140 -0.33 -21.73 3.34
CA ILE A 140 -1.15 -22.95 3.48
C ILE A 140 -0.26 -24.01 4.13
N PRO A 141 -0.57 -24.47 5.34
CA PRO A 141 0.19 -25.54 5.99
C PRO A 141 0.23 -26.79 5.11
N LYS A 142 1.41 -27.38 4.94
CA LYS A 142 1.59 -28.58 4.11
C LYS A 142 0.69 -29.75 4.53
N GLN A 143 0.50 -29.91 5.83
CA GLN A 143 -0.41 -30.91 6.39
C GLN A 143 -1.87 -30.80 5.89
N TRP A 144 -2.31 -29.61 5.48
CA TRP A 144 -3.64 -29.43 4.87
C TRP A 144 -3.66 -29.91 3.44
N ILE A 145 -2.55 -29.75 2.71
CA ILE A 145 -2.41 -30.23 1.34
C ILE A 145 -2.34 -31.75 1.34
N ASP A 146 -1.54 -32.33 2.23
CA ASP A 146 -1.34 -33.78 2.36
C ASP A 146 -2.61 -34.50 2.89
N ALA A 147 -3.46 -33.79 3.63
CA ALA A 147 -4.75 -34.33 4.12
C ALA A 147 -5.85 -34.35 3.05
N GLY A 148 -5.60 -33.87 1.83
CA GLY A 148 -6.55 -33.92 0.71
C GLY A 148 -7.79 -33.04 0.90
N VAL A 149 -7.67 -31.93 1.64
CA VAL A 149 -8.73 -30.93 1.83
C VAL A 149 -8.74 -29.96 0.67
#